data_e4b1e366513ef65179c1c13d3099056c
#
_entry.id   e4b1e366513ef65179c1c13d3099056c
#
_cell.length_a   1.000
_cell.length_b   1.000
_cell.length_c   1.000
_cell.angle_alpha   90.00
_cell.angle_beta   90.00
_cell.angle_gamma   90.00
#
_symmetry.space_group_name_H-M   'P 1'
#
loop_
_entity.id
_entity.type
_entity.pdbx_description
1 polymer ?
#
loop_
_entity_poly.entity_id
_entity_poly.type
_entity_poly.pdbx_seq_one_letter_code
_entity_poly.pdbx_strand_id
1 'polypeptide(L)'
;MQYIFKTFNVGAGDCITLLLKNNDKETHIMVDCGKYSPDVNDYIVNVFKCHIDYLIVSHIDNDHVNGLISMLSSMPNLSIGHILYNCYQRTSGNLKDWDGKMKANVARIYGHLPVVLDMLAGKVNTESSKTLAELILQNVAWKNAWDRNYITSETEPIELENNMGRLMFLSPTKTELDILDAKYRKLFWNTLYKKKEEDYKKEETIYEALMRIMAEEHHDSILEKTSAIILNGDTIKMFADECLGNLTPENKASIAFIWEHENHRILFCGDAAPDILFSKLEEAYEDCPKPIIFDIIKVAHHGSAHSVSKEQMNVADSSRYFVTGGSSNRPSYQALSRIITASIPTNISYREIRFNRENAVLKDFANNETLKEKYHYAIISDTNEYEISY
;
A
#
# COMPACT_ATOMS: atom_id res chain seq x y z
N MET A 1 26.39 -7.77 -0.86
CA MET A 1 24.96 -8.03 -0.99
C MET A 1 24.40 -7.24 -2.17
N GLN A 2 23.26 -7.66 -2.75
CA GLN A 2 22.57 -6.96 -3.82
C GLN A 2 21.08 -6.87 -3.47
N TYR A 3 20.44 -5.78 -3.80
CA TYR A 3 18.97 -5.71 -3.80
C TYR A 3 18.43 -5.13 -5.10
N ILE A 4 17.26 -5.64 -5.51
CA ILE A 4 16.52 -5.18 -6.69
C ILE A 4 15.13 -4.78 -6.23
N PHE A 5 14.86 -3.49 -6.26
CA PHE A 5 13.54 -2.91 -6.02
C PHE A 5 12.82 -2.73 -7.35
N LYS A 6 11.64 -3.30 -7.48
CA LYS A 6 10.86 -3.24 -8.73
C LYS A 6 9.41 -2.92 -8.48
N THR A 7 8.84 -2.05 -9.31
CA THR A 7 7.42 -1.71 -9.31
C THR A 7 6.78 -2.16 -10.61
N PHE A 8 5.52 -2.54 -10.57
CA PHE A 8 4.75 -2.96 -11.74
C PHE A 8 3.64 -1.96 -12.05
N ASN A 9 3.43 -1.67 -13.33
CA ASN A 9 2.26 -0.90 -13.74
C ASN A 9 1.02 -1.78 -13.69
N VAL A 10 0.30 -1.68 -12.59
CA VAL A 10 -0.93 -2.44 -12.32
C VAL A 10 -2.18 -1.55 -12.35
N GLY A 11 -2.09 -0.41 -13.01
CA GLY A 11 -3.18 0.57 -13.08
C GLY A 11 -3.14 1.54 -11.90
N ALA A 12 -4.24 1.68 -11.16
CA ALA A 12 -4.34 2.65 -10.07
C ALA A 12 -3.52 2.26 -8.83
N GLY A 13 -3.29 0.96 -8.61
CA GLY A 13 -2.77 0.43 -7.37
C GLY A 13 -1.29 0.12 -7.34
N ASP A 14 -0.89 -0.52 -6.26
CA ASP A 14 0.48 -0.94 -6.00
C ASP A 14 0.72 -2.41 -6.36
N CYS A 15 1.90 -2.68 -6.85
CA CYS A 15 2.53 -4.01 -6.90
C CYS A 15 4.03 -3.79 -6.90
N ILE A 16 4.70 -4.20 -5.83
CA ILE A 16 6.11 -3.92 -5.61
C ILE A 16 6.81 -5.23 -5.22
N THR A 17 8.00 -5.42 -5.71
CA THR A 17 8.87 -6.53 -5.27
C THR A 17 10.21 -6.01 -4.82
N LEU A 18 10.77 -6.67 -3.80
CA LEU A 18 12.14 -6.50 -3.37
C LEU A 18 12.82 -7.86 -3.38
N LEU A 19 13.77 -8.04 -4.28
CA LEU A 19 14.62 -9.21 -4.37
C LEU A 19 15.95 -8.90 -3.70
N LEU A 20 16.27 -9.65 -2.67
CA LEU A 20 17.52 -9.56 -1.91
C LEU A 20 18.40 -10.74 -2.27
N LYS A 21 19.69 -10.50 -2.53
CA LYS A 21 20.67 -11.53 -2.87
C LYS A 21 21.91 -11.38 -2.02
N ASN A 22 22.30 -12.46 -1.38
CA ASN A 22 23.54 -12.56 -0.63
C ASN A 22 24.21 -13.90 -0.92
N ASN A 23 25.30 -13.86 -1.67
CA ASN A 23 25.94 -15.04 -2.26
C ASN A 23 24.90 -15.86 -3.09
N ASP A 24 24.73 -17.14 -2.78
CA ASP A 24 23.80 -18.04 -3.48
C ASP A 24 22.38 -18.06 -2.84
N LYS A 25 22.13 -17.17 -1.89
CA LYS A 25 20.84 -17.07 -1.21
C LYS A 25 20.04 -15.89 -1.74
N GLU A 26 18.74 -16.10 -1.88
CA GLU A 26 17.80 -15.08 -2.28
C GLU A 26 16.65 -14.99 -1.26
N THR A 27 16.08 -13.79 -1.08
CA THR A 27 14.86 -13.55 -0.33
C THR A 27 13.93 -12.72 -1.19
N HIS A 28 12.70 -13.19 -1.35
CA HIS A 28 11.69 -12.63 -2.22
C HIS A 28 10.59 -11.96 -1.38
N ILE A 29 10.52 -10.63 -1.43
CA ILE A 29 9.50 -9.85 -0.74
C ILE A 29 8.55 -9.28 -1.79
N MET A 30 7.26 -9.46 -1.60
CA MET A 30 6.22 -8.85 -2.43
C MET A 30 5.31 -7.99 -1.56
N VAL A 31 5.05 -6.77 -2.02
CA VAL A 31 4.16 -5.81 -1.34
C VAL A 31 3.02 -5.48 -2.28
N ASP A 32 1.81 -5.84 -1.87
CA ASP A 32 0.56 -5.64 -2.60
C ASP A 32 0.55 -6.22 -4.03
N CYS A 33 -0.63 -6.24 -4.63
CA CYS A 33 -0.84 -6.43 -6.06
C CYS A 33 -2.25 -5.96 -6.43
N GLY A 34 -2.37 -4.75 -6.94
CA GLY A 34 -3.66 -4.19 -7.34
C GLY A 34 -4.25 -4.89 -8.57
N LYS A 35 -3.39 -5.36 -9.48
CA LYS A 35 -3.80 -6.12 -10.65
C LYS A 35 -2.75 -7.17 -11.01
N TYR A 36 -3.19 -8.41 -11.14
CA TYR A 36 -2.36 -9.50 -11.63
C TYR A 36 -2.23 -9.41 -13.16
N SER A 37 -1.07 -8.94 -13.61
CA SER A 37 -0.75 -8.75 -15.03
C SER A 37 0.19 -9.85 -15.54
N PRO A 38 0.35 -10.03 -16.86
CA PRO A 38 1.35 -10.93 -17.43
C PRO A 38 2.76 -10.64 -16.90
N ASP A 39 3.16 -9.37 -16.78
CA ASP A 39 4.49 -8.98 -16.29
C ASP A 39 4.71 -9.41 -14.84
N VAL A 40 3.68 -9.29 -13.98
CA VAL A 40 3.73 -9.78 -12.60
C VAL A 40 3.84 -11.30 -12.59
N ASN A 41 3.01 -11.99 -13.39
CA ASN A 41 3.08 -13.46 -13.51
C ASN A 41 4.47 -13.91 -13.93
N ASP A 42 5.02 -13.33 -14.99
CA ASP A 42 6.31 -13.71 -15.53
C ASP A 42 7.44 -13.49 -14.52
N TYR A 43 7.35 -12.42 -13.73
CA TYR A 43 8.33 -12.15 -12.68
C TYR A 43 8.21 -13.17 -11.54
N ILE A 44 7.01 -13.46 -11.06
CA ILE A 44 6.80 -14.48 -10.01
C ILE A 44 7.27 -15.87 -10.49
N VAL A 45 6.99 -16.24 -11.73
CA VAL A 45 7.38 -17.55 -12.26
C VAL A 45 8.88 -17.61 -12.54
N ASN A 46 9.43 -16.64 -13.26
CA ASN A 46 10.78 -16.73 -13.80
C ASN A 46 11.86 -16.18 -12.88
N VAL A 47 11.55 -15.17 -12.06
CA VAL A 47 12.50 -14.55 -11.12
C VAL A 47 12.31 -15.12 -9.73
N PHE A 48 11.10 -15.07 -9.18
CA PHE A 48 10.78 -15.58 -7.84
C PHE A 48 10.61 -17.10 -7.78
N LYS A 49 10.65 -17.81 -8.92
CA LYS A 49 10.55 -19.27 -8.99
C LYS A 49 9.32 -19.85 -8.28
N CYS A 50 8.19 -19.15 -8.38
CA CYS A 50 6.94 -19.46 -7.69
C CYS A 50 7.09 -19.56 -6.16
N HIS A 51 7.99 -18.76 -5.57
CA HIS A 51 8.19 -18.66 -4.13
C HIS A 51 8.26 -17.21 -3.68
N ILE A 52 7.51 -16.85 -2.64
CA ILE A 52 7.53 -15.55 -1.96
C ILE A 52 7.85 -15.82 -0.50
N ASP A 53 8.99 -15.31 0.00
CA ASP A 53 9.34 -15.45 1.41
C ASP A 53 8.41 -14.61 2.30
N TYR A 54 8.17 -13.36 1.90
CA TYR A 54 7.29 -12.43 2.62
C TYR A 54 6.30 -11.78 1.67
N LEU A 55 5.03 -12.10 1.83
CA LEU A 55 3.91 -11.39 1.21
C LEU A 55 3.36 -10.36 2.20
N ILE A 56 3.53 -9.08 1.91
CA ILE A 56 3.05 -7.98 2.73
C ILE A 56 1.85 -7.35 2.04
N VAL A 57 0.71 -7.31 2.73
CA VAL A 57 -0.51 -6.65 2.26
C VAL A 57 -0.66 -5.38 3.09
N SER A 58 -0.40 -4.23 2.48
CA SER A 58 -0.37 -2.96 3.20
C SER A 58 -1.71 -2.63 3.84
N HIS A 59 -2.78 -2.75 3.06
CA HIS A 59 -4.16 -2.61 3.52
C HIS A 59 -5.12 -3.27 2.51
N ILE A 60 -6.43 -3.17 2.75
CA ILE A 60 -7.41 -3.99 2.05
C ILE A 60 -8.06 -3.33 0.83
N ASP A 61 -7.67 -2.11 0.45
CA ASP A 61 -8.27 -1.41 -0.69
C ASP A 61 -8.05 -2.20 -1.99
N ASN A 62 -9.03 -2.12 -2.88
CA ASN A 62 -9.07 -2.96 -4.08
C ASN A 62 -7.86 -2.81 -4.99
N ASP A 63 -7.30 -1.64 -5.07
CA ASP A 63 -6.12 -1.34 -5.85
C ASP A 63 -4.81 -1.86 -5.22
N HIS A 64 -4.89 -2.50 -4.03
CA HIS A 64 -3.81 -3.24 -3.38
C HIS A 64 -4.02 -4.75 -3.37
N VAL A 65 -5.28 -5.25 -3.27
CA VAL A 65 -5.54 -6.68 -3.04
C VAL A 65 -6.15 -7.44 -4.22
N ASN A 66 -6.81 -6.79 -5.19
CA ASN A 66 -7.51 -7.50 -6.27
C ASN A 66 -6.60 -8.39 -7.13
N GLY A 67 -5.37 -7.92 -7.38
CA GLY A 67 -4.38 -8.73 -8.10
C GLY A 67 -3.88 -9.91 -7.28
N LEU A 68 -3.75 -9.76 -5.94
CA LEU A 68 -3.40 -10.87 -5.05
C LEU A 68 -4.47 -11.97 -5.10
N ILE A 69 -5.74 -11.59 -5.05
CA ILE A 69 -6.85 -12.54 -5.18
C ILE A 69 -6.76 -13.30 -6.50
N SER A 70 -6.53 -12.58 -7.61
CA SER A 70 -6.40 -13.18 -8.94
C SER A 70 -5.17 -14.09 -9.03
N MET A 71 -4.03 -13.65 -8.49
CA MET A 71 -2.78 -14.40 -8.45
C MET A 71 -2.92 -15.70 -7.66
N LEU A 72 -3.41 -15.62 -6.42
CA LEU A 72 -3.58 -16.78 -5.56
C LEU A 72 -4.61 -17.77 -6.12
N SER A 73 -5.68 -17.27 -6.75
CA SER A 73 -6.65 -18.13 -7.44
C SER A 73 -6.05 -18.87 -8.63
N SER A 74 -5.15 -18.21 -9.38
CA SER A 74 -4.52 -18.78 -10.58
C SER A 74 -3.31 -19.67 -10.25
N MET A 75 -2.66 -19.45 -9.10
CA MET A 75 -1.44 -20.15 -8.69
C MET A 75 -1.63 -20.87 -7.33
N PRO A 76 -2.49 -21.90 -7.25
CA PRO A 76 -2.81 -22.54 -5.96
C PRO A 76 -1.60 -23.25 -5.31
N ASN A 77 -0.53 -23.49 -6.06
CA ASN A 77 0.71 -24.09 -5.61
C ASN A 77 1.83 -23.07 -5.35
N LEU A 78 1.53 -21.76 -5.41
CA LEU A 78 2.50 -20.72 -5.05
C LEU A 78 2.97 -20.94 -3.62
N SER A 79 4.28 -21.02 -3.42
CA SER A 79 4.87 -21.15 -2.09
C SER A 79 4.96 -19.77 -1.45
N ILE A 80 4.45 -19.63 -0.21
CA ILE A 80 4.55 -18.39 0.56
C ILE A 80 5.07 -18.75 1.95
N GLY A 81 6.18 -18.13 2.36
CA GLY A 81 6.79 -18.34 3.66
C GLY A 81 6.05 -17.64 4.79
N HIS A 82 5.80 -16.35 4.62
CA HIS A 82 5.11 -15.50 5.61
C HIS A 82 4.11 -14.57 4.92
N ILE A 83 2.94 -14.40 5.54
CA ILE A 83 1.92 -13.43 5.12
C ILE A 83 1.74 -12.41 6.24
N LEU A 84 2.04 -11.15 5.93
CA LEU A 84 1.88 -10.01 6.83
C LEU A 84 0.66 -9.21 6.36
N TYR A 85 -0.47 -9.40 7.03
CA TYR A 85 -1.75 -8.85 6.60
C TYR A 85 -2.65 -8.51 7.79
N ASN A 86 -2.98 -7.24 7.93
CA ASN A 86 -3.90 -6.73 8.94
C ASN A 86 -5.35 -6.85 8.50
N CYS A 87 -5.81 -8.08 8.26
CA CYS A 87 -7.23 -8.34 8.18
C CYS A 87 -7.80 -8.54 9.58
N TYR A 88 -9.11 -8.57 9.70
CA TYR A 88 -9.77 -8.85 10.98
C TYR A 88 -9.37 -10.24 11.50
N GLN A 89 -8.61 -10.27 12.59
CA GLN A 89 -7.88 -11.45 13.07
C GLN A 89 -8.71 -12.39 13.96
N ARG A 90 -10.03 -12.31 13.94
CA ARG A 90 -10.87 -13.21 14.74
C ARG A 90 -11.14 -14.53 14.03
N THR A 91 -11.46 -15.55 14.81
CA THR A 91 -11.66 -16.92 14.37
C THR A 91 -12.71 -17.04 13.27
N SER A 92 -12.32 -17.72 12.23
CA SER A 92 -12.96 -17.94 10.96
C SER A 92 -14.46 -18.25 10.98
N GLY A 93 -15.26 -17.40 10.37
CA GLY A 93 -16.55 -17.76 9.79
C GLY A 93 -16.41 -18.10 8.31
N ASN A 94 -17.29 -18.94 7.84
CA ASN A 94 -17.37 -19.29 6.42
C ASN A 94 -18.55 -18.51 5.83
N LEU A 95 -18.36 -17.85 4.68
CA LEU A 95 -19.45 -17.18 3.94
C LEU A 95 -20.66 -18.10 3.66
N LYS A 96 -20.44 -19.41 3.71
CA LYS A 96 -21.52 -20.42 3.59
C LYS A 96 -22.54 -20.38 4.74
N ASP A 97 -22.14 -19.86 5.88
CA ASP A 97 -22.97 -19.83 7.10
C ASP A 97 -23.87 -18.59 7.19
N TRP A 98 -23.85 -17.74 6.17
CA TRP A 98 -24.71 -16.57 6.10
C TRP A 98 -26.17 -16.96 5.94
N ASP A 99 -27.01 -16.48 6.83
CA ASP A 99 -28.43 -16.69 6.66
C ASP A 99 -29.01 -15.85 5.49
N GLY A 100 -30.12 -16.31 4.93
CA GLY A 100 -30.76 -15.64 3.81
C GLY A 100 -31.22 -14.21 4.08
N LYS A 101 -31.43 -13.82 5.36
CA LYS A 101 -31.83 -12.46 5.76
C LYS A 101 -30.65 -11.48 5.67
N MET A 102 -29.46 -11.96 6.03
CA MET A 102 -28.26 -11.17 5.95
C MET A 102 -27.91 -10.87 4.49
N LYS A 103 -27.89 -11.91 3.64
CA LYS A 103 -27.71 -11.76 2.20
C LYS A 103 -28.68 -10.76 1.61
N ALA A 104 -29.97 -10.84 1.97
CA ALA A 104 -30.99 -9.91 1.50
C ALA A 104 -30.79 -8.47 1.99
N ASN A 105 -30.32 -8.28 3.22
CA ASN A 105 -30.05 -6.96 3.78
C ASN A 105 -28.83 -6.29 3.12
N VAL A 106 -27.75 -7.03 2.92
CA VAL A 106 -26.57 -6.53 2.20
C VAL A 106 -26.94 -6.19 0.75
N ALA A 107 -27.65 -7.08 0.05
CA ALA A 107 -28.14 -6.82 -1.29
C ALA A 107 -29.04 -5.58 -1.39
N ARG A 108 -29.87 -5.32 -0.38
CA ARG A 108 -30.74 -4.14 -0.34
C ARG A 108 -29.97 -2.83 -0.15
N ILE A 109 -28.92 -2.85 0.67
CA ILE A 109 -28.12 -1.67 1.02
C ILE A 109 -27.11 -1.34 -0.06
N TYR A 110 -26.48 -2.37 -0.62
CA TYR A 110 -25.43 -2.27 -1.64
C TYR A 110 -25.88 -2.78 -3.01
N GLY A 111 -27.19 -2.75 -3.27
CA GLY A 111 -27.80 -3.32 -4.49
C GLY A 111 -27.36 -2.70 -5.82
N HIS A 112 -26.63 -1.60 -5.76
CA HIS A 112 -25.97 -0.97 -6.90
C HIS A 112 -24.57 -1.51 -7.18
N LEU A 113 -24.02 -2.39 -6.30
CA LEU A 113 -22.70 -3.01 -6.46
C LEU A 113 -22.84 -4.44 -7.01
N PRO A 114 -22.70 -4.65 -8.34
CA PRO A 114 -22.99 -5.92 -8.99
C PRO A 114 -22.21 -7.10 -8.40
N VAL A 115 -20.93 -6.89 -8.12
CA VAL A 115 -20.02 -7.93 -7.59
C VAL A 115 -20.52 -8.48 -6.25
N VAL A 116 -20.98 -7.57 -5.36
CA VAL A 116 -21.45 -7.98 -4.03
C VAL A 116 -22.79 -8.70 -4.10
N LEU A 117 -23.68 -8.26 -4.98
CA LEU A 117 -24.95 -8.97 -5.23
C LEU A 117 -24.71 -10.38 -5.71
N ASP A 118 -23.74 -10.55 -6.58
CA ASP A 118 -23.40 -11.83 -7.16
C ASP A 118 -22.72 -12.75 -6.14
N MET A 119 -21.85 -12.21 -5.26
CA MET A 119 -21.32 -12.92 -4.10
C MET A 119 -22.41 -13.42 -3.16
N LEU A 120 -23.35 -12.53 -2.83
CA LEU A 120 -24.41 -12.83 -1.86
C LEU A 120 -25.52 -13.71 -2.45
N ALA A 121 -25.74 -13.64 -3.77
CA ALA A 121 -26.75 -14.43 -4.46
C ALA A 121 -26.27 -15.85 -4.82
N GLY A 122 -24.99 -16.16 -4.63
CA GLY A 122 -24.40 -17.42 -5.05
C GLY A 122 -24.48 -17.64 -6.58
N LYS A 123 -24.60 -16.57 -7.36
CA LYS A 123 -24.83 -16.60 -8.80
C LYS A 123 -23.57 -16.43 -9.64
N VAL A 124 -22.45 -16.03 -9.04
CA VAL A 124 -21.19 -15.88 -9.76
C VAL A 124 -20.33 -17.09 -9.53
N ASN A 125 -19.84 -17.61 -10.62
CA ASN A 125 -18.80 -18.62 -10.63
C ASN A 125 -17.54 -18.01 -9.99
N THR A 126 -17.49 -18.12 -8.79
CA THR A 126 -16.57 -18.45 -7.71
C THR A 126 -15.20 -17.80 -7.64
N GLU A 127 -14.51 -17.35 -8.68
CA GLU A 127 -13.12 -16.87 -8.54
C GLU A 127 -13.02 -15.36 -8.25
N SER A 128 -13.89 -14.55 -8.81
CA SER A 128 -13.87 -13.10 -8.62
C SER A 128 -14.61 -12.61 -7.35
N SER A 129 -15.27 -13.51 -6.65
CA SER A 129 -16.09 -13.20 -5.47
C SER A 129 -15.45 -13.61 -4.14
N LYS A 130 -14.27 -14.24 -4.17
CA LYS A 130 -13.56 -14.62 -2.95
C LYS A 130 -12.80 -13.43 -2.38
N THR A 131 -12.76 -13.32 -1.06
CA THR A 131 -11.88 -12.37 -0.38
C THR A 131 -10.45 -12.92 -0.31
N LEU A 132 -9.48 -12.06 -0.08
CA LEU A 132 -8.08 -12.48 0.08
C LEU A 132 -7.93 -13.39 1.31
N ALA A 133 -8.53 -13.01 2.44
CA ALA A 133 -8.52 -13.81 3.66
C ALA A 133 -9.15 -15.19 3.44
N GLU A 134 -10.27 -15.29 2.71
CA GLU A 134 -10.88 -16.57 2.40
C GLU A 134 -9.96 -17.48 1.59
N LEU A 135 -9.29 -16.96 0.57
CA LEU A 135 -8.33 -17.71 -0.23
C LEU A 135 -7.16 -18.22 0.62
N ILE A 136 -6.59 -17.36 1.45
CA ILE A 136 -5.51 -17.74 2.37
C ILE A 136 -5.98 -18.86 3.32
N LEU A 137 -7.16 -18.73 3.91
CA LEU A 137 -7.68 -19.69 4.89
C LEU A 137 -8.09 -21.03 4.26
N GLN A 138 -8.43 -21.06 2.99
CA GLN A 138 -8.79 -22.29 2.27
C GLN A 138 -7.55 -23.12 1.86
N ASN A 139 -6.39 -22.48 1.70
CA ASN A 139 -5.13 -23.15 1.37
C ASN A 139 -4.35 -23.44 2.66
N VAL A 140 -4.06 -24.71 2.92
CA VAL A 140 -3.39 -25.14 4.17
C VAL A 140 -2.01 -24.51 4.32
N ALA A 141 -1.22 -24.42 3.25
CA ALA A 141 0.12 -23.86 3.27
C ALA A 141 0.07 -22.35 3.58
N TRP A 142 -0.77 -21.58 2.88
CA TRP A 142 -0.90 -20.14 3.09
C TRP A 142 -1.51 -19.81 4.46
N LYS A 143 -2.48 -20.62 4.92
CA LYS A 143 -3.04 -20.49 6.28
C LYS A 143 -1.96 -20.62 7.35
N ASN A 144 -1.01 -21.53 7.17
CA ASN A 144 0.10 -21.71 8.11
C ASN A 144 1.16 -20.61 8.00
N ALA A 145 1.29 -19.98 6.82
CA ALA A 145 2.16 -18.82 6.59
C ALA A 145 1.62 -17.52 7.19
N TRP A 146 0.33 -17.46 7.53
CA TRP A 146 -0.33 -16.31 8.14
C TRP A 146 -0.59 -16.58 9.63
N ASP A 147 0.22 -16.01 10.50
CA ASP A 147 0.10 -16.17 11.95
C ASP A 147 -1.08 -15.41 12.57
N ARG A 148 -1.68 -14.50 11.77
CA ARG A 148 -2.82 -13.67 12.15
C ARG A 148 -2.56 -12.68 13.29
N ASN A 149 -1.32 -12.42 13.62
CA ASN A 149 -0.99 -11.32 14.51
C ASN A 149 -1.11 -9.98 13.77
N TYR A 150 -1.57 -8.97 14.47
CA TYR A 150 -1.55 -7.61 13.91
C TYR A 150 -0.12 -7.13 13.75
N ILE A 151 0.16 -6.58 12.59
CA ILE A 151 1.38 -5.86 12.31
C ILE A 151 1.14 -4.39 12.64
N THR A 152 1.88 -3.87 13.59
CA THR A 152 1.79 -2.48 14.06
C THR A 152 3.19 -1.90 14.22
N SER A 153 3.27 -0.60 14.48
CA SER A 153 4.53 0.07 14.83
C SER A 153 5.18 -0.46 16.13
N GLU A 154 4.47 -1.28 16.88
CA GLU A 154 4.94 -1.93 18.11
C GLU A 154 5.39 -3.39 17.86
N THR A 155 5.24 -3.86 16.61
CA THR A 155 5.71 -5.21 16.23
C THR A 155 7.23 -5.22 16.22
N GLU A 156 7.82 -6.21 16.91
CA GLU A 156 9.27 -6.38 16.89
C GLU A 156 9.79 -6.52 15.45
N PRO A 157 10.93 -5.93 15.14
CA PRO A 157 11.53 -6.08 13.82
C PRO A 157 11.70 -7.55 13.43
N ILE A 158 11.39 -7.87 12.19
CA ILE A 158 11.57 -9.22 11.63
C ILE A 158 12.98 -9.29 11.02
N GLU A 159 13.88 -10.05 11.64
CA GLU A 159 15.18 -10.34 11.08
C GLU A 159 15.03 -11.33 9.91
N LEU A 160 15.52 -10.95 8.74
CA LEU A 160 15.49 -11.80 7.56
C LEU A 160 16.62 -12.83 7.61
N GLU A 161 16.31 -14.05 7.18
CA GLU A 161 17.31 -15.11 7.14
C GLU A 161 18.52 -14.75 6.26
N ASN A 162 19.61 -15.47 6.44
CA ASN A 162 20.85 -15.35 5.63
C ASN A 162 21.49 -13.95 5.64
N ASN A 163 21.27 -13.18 6.71
CA ASN A 163 21.77 -11.81 6.84
C ASN A 163 21.29 -10.90 5.71
N MET A 164 19.98 -10.98 5.40
CA MET A 164 19.32 -10.16 4.37
C MET A 164 18.76 -8.85 4.92
N GLY A 165 19.11 -8.47 6.15
CA GLY A 165 18.59 -7.29 6.83
C GLY A 165 17.34 -7.58 7.64
N ARG A 166 16.59 -6.54 7.94
CA ARG A 166 15.37 -6.64 8.76
C ARG A 166 14.23 -5.78 8.24
N LEU A 167 13.02 -6.13 8.64
CA LEU A 167 11.81 -5.34 8.42
C LEU A 167 11.42 -4.68 9.73
N MET A 168 11.32 -3.36 9.75
CA MET A 168 10.90 -2.56 10.89
C MET A 168 9.60 -1.82 10.55
N PHE A 169 8.55 -2.00 11.36
CA PHE A 169 7.22 -1.49 11.08
C PHE A 169 7.01 -0.13 11.74
N LEU A 170 6.42 0.82 11.00
CA LEU A 170 6.18 2.19 11.44
C LEU A 170 4.69 2.53 11.54
N SER A 171 3.83 1.79 10.85
CA SER A 171 2.39 2.00 10.78
C SER A 171 1.68 0.66 10.49
N PRO A 172 0.42 0.51 10.89
CA PRO A 172 -0.35 1.39 11.76
C PRO A 172 0.07 1.28 13.23
N THR A 173 -0.42 2.18 14.09
CA THR A 173 -0.44 1.91 15.53
C THR A 173 -1.67 1.06 15.88
N LYS A 174 -1.69 0.50 17.07
CA LYS A 174 -2.88 -0.24 17.56
C LYS A 174 -4.13 0.65 17.57
N THR A 175 -3.98 1.94 17.79
CA THR A 175 -5.09 2.89 17.82
C THR A 175 -5.82 2.99 16.48
N GLU A 176 -5.10 3.05 15.35
CA GLU A 176 -5.71 3.09 14.01
C GLU A 176 -6.47 1.80 13.70
N LEU A 177 -5.91 0.66 14.10
CA LEU A 177 -6.60 -0.63 13.95
C LEU A 177 -7.86 -0.70 14.83
N ASP A 178 -7.81 -0.22 16.05
CA ASP A 178 -8.97 -0.20 16.95
C ASP A 178 -10.06 0.76 16.42
N ILE A 179 -9.69 1.91 15.85
CA ILE A 179 -10.62 2.85 15.20
C ILE A 179 -11.27 2.20 13.97
N LEU A 180 -10.46 1.55 13.15
CA LEU A 180 -10.93 0.85 11.96
C LEU A 180 -11.90 -0.28 12.37
N ASP A 181 -11.52 -1.12 13.32
CA ASP A 181 -12.35 -2.20 13.86
C ASP A 181 -13.68 -1.66 14.41
N ALA A 182 -13.65 -0.59 15.21
CA ALA A 182 -14.85 0.06 15.74
C ALA A 182 -15.79 0.59 14.65
N LYS A 183 -15.22 1.23 13.61
CA LYS A 183 -15.98 1.72 12.44
C LYS A 183 -16.71 0.57 11.76
N TYR A 184 -16.00 -0.53 11.46
CA TYR A 184 -16.58 -1.66 10.75
C TYR A 184 -17.55 -2.47 11.60
N ARG A 185 -17.25 -2.67 12.90
CA ARG A 185 -18.20 -3.29 13.83
C ARG A 185 -19.49 -2.50 13.88
N LYS A 186 -19.42 -1.18 14.07
CA LYS A 186 -20.59 -0.33 14.12
C LYS A 186 -21.40 -0.41 12.84
N LEU A 187 -20.73 -0.40 11.70
CA LEU A 187 -21.37 -0.52 10.40
C LEU A 187 -21.99 -1.90 10.21
N PHE A 188 -21.24 -2.97 10.50
CA PHE A 188 -21.70 -4.34 10.45
C PHE A 188 -22.96 -4.54 11.29
N TRP A 189 -22.93 -4.07 12.55
CA TRP A 189 -24.06 -4.19 13.48
C TRP A 189 -25.26 -3.39 13.04
N ASN A 190 -25.08 -2.14 12.64
CA ASN A 190 -26.18 -1.27 12.27
C ASN A 190 -26.81 -1.64 10.92
N THR A 191 -26.01 -2.20 10.04
CA THR A 191 -26.41 -2.44 8.64
C THR A 191 -26.91 -3.85 8.40
N LEU A 192 -26.26 -4.83 8.99
CA LEU A 192 -26.53 -6.24 8.72
C LEU A 192 -27.36 -6.93 9.80
N TYR A 193 -27.16 -6.55 11.06
CA TYR A 193 -27.84 -7.18 12.18
C TYR A 193 -28.36 -6.15 13.19
N LYS A 194 -29.58 -6.23 13.52
CA LYS A 194 -30.12 -5.53 14.69
C LYS A 194 -30.01 -6.39 15.98
N LYS A 195 -28.97 -7.24 16.07
CA LYS A 195 -28.75 -8.19 17.17
C LYS A 195 -27.48 -7.88 17.96
N LYS A 196 -27.30 -8.49 19.12
CA LYS A 196 -26.19 -8.23 20.04
C LYS A 196 -24.85 -8.82 19.54
N GLU A 197 -23.75 -8.16 19.88
CA GLU A 197 -22.37 -8.48 19.49
C GLU A 197 -21.94 -9.93 19.79
N GLU A 198 -22.49 -10.54 20.81
CA GLU A 198 -22.15 -11.89 21.27
C GLU A 198 -22.56 -13.02 20.31
N ASP A 199 -23.51 -12.74 19.40
CA ASP A 199 -24.05 -13.73 18.47
C ASP A 199 -23.19 -13.95 17.21
N TYR A 200 -22.08 -13.21 17.06
CA TYR A 200 -21.40 -13.07 15.75
C TYR A 200 -19.89 -13.31 15.76
N LYS A 201 -19.42 -14.21 16.58
CA LYS A 201 -17.99 -14.55 16.69
C LYS A 201 -17.39 -15.26 15.46
N LYS A 202 -18.09 -15.30 14.30
CA LYS A 202 -17.76 -16.27 13.24
C LYS A 202 -17.32 -15.73 11.87
N GLU A 203 -17.18 -14.40 11.62
CA GLU A 203 -17.23 -13.98 10.21
C GLU A 203 -16.18 -12.96 9.74
N GLU A 204 -14.89 -13.34 9.79
CA GLU A 204 -13.75 -12.54 9.31
C GLU A 204 -13.84 -12.21 7.81
N THR A 205 -14.30 -13.16 6.99
CA THR A 205 -14.39 -12.97 5.53
C THR A 205 -15.47 -11.97 5.13
N ILE A 206 -16.53 -11.87 5.92
CA ILE A 206 -17.59 -10.87 5.74
C ILE A 206 -17.07 -9.46 6.01
N TYR A 207 -16.26 -9.34 7.06
CA TYR A 207 -15.64 -8.09 7.43
C TYR A 207 -14.78 -7.54 6.30
N GLU A 208 -13.90 -8.34 5.73
CA GLU A 208 -13.11 -7.94 4.56
C GLU A 208 -13.97 -7.57 3.36
N ALA A 209 -15.00 -8.35 3.06
CA ALA A 209 -15.91 -8.06 1.96
C ALA A 209 -16.61 -6.70 2.13
N LEU A 210 -17.09 -6.39 3.34
CA LEU A 210 -17.69 -5.10 3.65
C LEU A 210 -16.68 -3.95 3.55
N MET A 211 -15.47 -4.16 4.05
CA MET A 211 -14.42 -3.17 3.97
C MET A 211 -14.11 -2.81 2.52
N ARG A 212 -13.96 -3.80 1.66
CA ARG A 212 -13.70 -3.60 0.23
C ARG A 212 -14.82 -2.86 -0.49
N ILE A 213 -16.08 -3.17 -0.15
CA ILE A 213 -17.25 -2.46 -0.70
C ILE A 213 -17.21 -0.99 -0.34
N MET A 214 -16.87 -0.68 0.90
CA MET A 214 -16.85 0.70 1.38
C MET A 214 -15.67 1.48 0.83
N ALA A 215 -14.53 0.84 0.65
CA ALA A 215 -13.38 1.46 0.00
C ALA A 215 -13.72 1.90 -1.43
N GLU A 216 -14.53 1.09 -2.17
CA GLU A 216 -15.01 1.46 -3.51
C GLU A 216 -15.94 2.69 -3.52
N GLU A 217 -16.76 2.88 -2.48
CA GLU A 217 -17.66 4.04 -2.38
C GLU A 217 -16.90 5.35 -2.12
N HIS A 218 -15.68 5.29 -1.62
CA HIS A 218 -14.85 6.45 -1.34
C HIS A 218 -13.86 6.81 -2.46
N HIS A 219 -13.89 6.10 -3.58
CA HIS A 219 -13.16 6.51 -4.78
C HIS A 219 -13.73 7.83 -5.32
N ASP A 220 -13.04 8.86 -4.95
CA ASP A 220 -13.14 10.26 -5.24
C ASP A 220 -13.97 10.68 -6.46
N SER A 221 -15.12 11.22 -6.19
CA SER A 221 -15.77 12.24 -7.02
C SER A 221 -15.10 13.60 -6.82
N ILE A 222 -13.80 13.72 -6.96
CA ILE A 222 -13.15 15.03 -7.06
C ILE A 222 -13.36 15.50 -8.49
N LEU A 223 -14.31 16.42 -8.65
CA LEU A 223 -14.55 17.14 -9.87
C LEU A 223 -13.24 17.74 -10.38
N GLU A 224 -12.81 17.31 -11.56
CA GLU A 224 -11.70 17.88 -12.30
C GLU A 224 -11.99 19.37 -12.51
N LYS A 225 -11.30 20.24 -11.78
CA LYS A 225 -11.18 21.62 -12.20
C LYS A 225 -10.18 21.65 -13.35
N THR A 226 -10.68 21.55 -14.56
CA THR A 226 -9.92 21.73 -15.81
C THR A 226 -9.65 23.22 -16.08
N SER A 227 -8.98 23.90 -15.17
CA SER A 227 -8.30 25.15 -15.51
C SER A 227 -6.84 24.81 -15.75
N ALA A 228 -6.28 25.21 -16.90
CA ALA A 228 -4.88 25.04 -17.20
C ALA A 228 -4.04 25.66 -16.07
N ILE A 229 -3.36 24.83 -15.27
CA ILE A 229 -2.47 25.25 -14.21
C ILE A 229 -1.16 25.67 -14.88
N ILE A 230 -0.76 26.94 -14.68
CA ILE A 230 0.60 27.39 -15.07
C ILE A 230 1.52 27.07 -13.91
N LEU A 231 2.34 26.03 -14.07
CA LEU A 231 3.30 25.61 -13.06
C LEU A 231 4.54 26.51 -13.11
N ASN A 232 4.75 27.29 -12.06
CA ASN A 232 5.89 28.20 -11.89
C ASN A 232 6.38 28.23 -10.43
N GLY A 233 7.39 29.07 -10.14
CA GLY A 233 7.99 29.16 -8.81
C GLY A 233 7.03 29.58 -7.68
N ASP A 234 5.96 30.30 -7.98
CA ASP A 234 4.98 30.75 -7.00
C ASP A 234 3.88 29.71 -6.81
N THR A 235 3.37 29.15 -7.90
CA THR A 235 2.33 28.10 -7.84
C THR A 235 2.85 26.82 -7.16
N ILE A 236 4.11 26.44 -7.40
CA ILE A 236 4.69 25.24 -6.72
C ILE A 236 4.82 25.46 -5.20
N LYS A 237 5.17 26.66 -4.77
CA LYS A 237 5.20 26.99 -3.32
C LYS A 237 3.81 27.01 -2.73
N MET A 238 2.84 27.60 -3.42
CA MET A 238 1.44 27.61 -3.01
C MET A 238 0.92 26.17 -2.81
N PHE A 239 1.16 25.27 -3.76
CA PHE A 239 0.78 23.86 -3.62
C PHE A 239 1.50 23.17 -2.47
N ALA A 240 2.78 23.45 -2.25
CA ALA A 240 3.53 22.88 -1.14
C ALA A 240 2.99 23.33 0.23
N ASP A 241 2.47 24.54 0.32
CA ASP A 241 1.96 25.15 1.56
C ASP A 241 0.45 24.87 1.82
N GLU A 242 -0.26 24.22 0.90
CA GLU A 242 -1.65 23.81 1.13
C GLU A 242 -1.74 22.81 2.29
N CYS A 243 -2.81 22.95 3.10
CA CYS A 243 -3.04 22.06 4.23
C CYS A 243 -3.33 20.62 3.77
N LEU A 244 -2.90 19.66 4.61
CA LEU A 244 -3.30 18.26 4.46
C LEU A 244 -4.79 18.12 4.78
N GLY A 245 -5.48 17.29 3.97
CA GLY A 245 -6.84 16.85 4.29
C GLY A 245 -6.82 15.62 5.22
N ASN A 246 -8.01 15.14 5.53
CA ASN A 246 -8.17 13.94 6.34
C ASN A 246 -8.00 12.68 5.49
N LEU A 247 -7.29 11.69 6.02
CA LEU A 247 -7.21 10.34 5.47
C LEU A 247 -8.33 9.48 6.02
N THR A 248 -8.75 8.49 5.24
CA THR A 248 -9.69 7.47 5.68
C THR A 248 -9.07 6.59 6.76
N PRO A 249 -9.87 5.99 7.65
CA PRO A 249 -9.35 5.02 8.62
C PRO A 249 -8.64 3.83 7.96
N GLU A 250 -9.08 3.42 6.77
CA GLU A 250 -8.48 2.35 5.96
C GLU A 250 -7.02 2.69 5.63
N ASN A 251 -6.79 3.88 5.05
CA ASN A 251 -5.45 4.35 4.72
C ASN A 251 -4.58 4.52 5.97
N LYS A 252 -5.15 5.06 7.06
CA LYS A 252 -4.44 5.18 8.35
C LYS A 252 -4.01 3.83 8.93
N ALA A 253 -4.74 2.75 8.61
CA ALA A 253 -4.43 1.39 9.01
C ALA A 253 -3.45 0.67 8.05
N SER A 254 -2.90 1.37 7.06
CA SER A 254 -1.93 0.81 6.12
C SER A 254 -0.62 0.45 6.81
N ILE A 255 -0.08 -0.75 6.52
CA ILE A 255 1.25 -1.16 6.95
C ILE A 255 2.28 -0.33 6.19
N ALA A 256 3.08 0.42 6.94
CA ALA A 256 4.28 1.07 6.44
C ALA A 256 5.49 0.52 7.20
N PHE A 257 6.58 0.30 6.48
CA PHE A 257 7.77 -0.34 7.07
C PHE A 257 9.05 0.09 6.36
N ILE A 258 10.16 -0.18 7.03
CA ILE A 258 11.51 -0.04 6.48
C ILE A 258 12.08 -1.44 6.28
N TRP A 259 12.68 -1.68 5.13
CA TRP A 259 13.72 -2.68 5.01
C TRP A 259 15.06 -1.99 5.22
N GLU A 260 15.90 -2.56 6.07
CA GLU A 260 17.27 -2.05 6.25
C GLU A 260 18.29 -3.17 6.41
N HIS A 261 19.47 -2.93 5.85
CA HIS A 261 20.66 -3.76 5.98
C HIS A 261 21.90 -2.87 5.95
N GLU A 262 22.71 -2.91 7.01
CA GLU A 262 23.89 -2.05 7.17
C GLU A 262 23.53 -0.55 7.03
N ASN A 263 24.01 0.10 5.99
CA ASN A 263 23.75 1.52 5.70
C ASN A 263 22.67 1.72 4.65
N HIS A 264 22.08 0.63 4.14
CA HIS A 264 21.04 0.67 3.11
C HIS A 264 19.65 0.59 3.72
N ARG A 265 18.75 1.44 3.24
CA ARG A 265 17.38 1.55 3.74
C ARG A 265 16.40 1.85 2.63
N ILE A 266 15.28 1.15 2.63
CA ILE A 266 14.13 1.43 1.76
C ILE A 266 12.91 1.67 2.62
N LEU A 267 12.24 2.80 2.43
CA LEU A 267 11.00 3.14 3.10
C LEU A 267 9.79 2.82 2.22
N PHE A 268 8.94 1.94 2.70
CA PHE A 268 7.65 1.59 2.10
C PHE A 268 6.56 2.30 2.89
N CYS A 269 6.00 3.37 2.33
CA CYS A 269 5.00 4.17 3.05
C CYS A 269 3.58 3.58 3.00
N GLY A 270 3.29 2.61 2.12
CA GLY A 270 1.91 2.17 1.88
C GLY A 270 1.02 3.38 1.54
N ASP A 271 -0.16 3.44 2.16
CA ASP A 271 -1.07 4.59 2.12
C ASP A 271 -1.19 5.30 3.49
N ALA A 272 -0.21 5.01 4.37
CA ALA A 272 -0.19 5.44 5.76
C ALA A 272 -0.28 6.96 5.95
N ALA A 273 -0.79 7.35 7.11
CA ALA A 273 -0.87 8.75 7.52
C ALA A 273 0.53 9.31 7.83
N PRO A 274 0.90 10.48 7.28
CA PRO A 274 2.24 11.02 7.43
C PRO A 274 2.58 11.37 8.88
N ASP A 275 1.63 11.86 9.68
CA ASP A 275 1.82 12.19 11.09
C ASP A 275 2.22 10.96 11.92
N ILE A 276 1.58 9.82 11.69
CA ILE A 276 1.88 8.57 12.39
C ILE A 276 3.22 8.01 11.92
N LEU A 277 3.36 7.85 10.60
CA LEU A 277 4.54 7.26 9.98
C LEU A 277 5.83 7.98 10.40
N PHE A 278 5.86 9.31 10.27
CA PHE A 278 7.07 10.08 10.50
C PHE A 278 7.35 10.32 11.98
N SER A 279 6.33 10.38 12.85
CA SER A 279 6.52 10.36 14.30
C SER A 279 7.20 9.06 14.75
N LYS A 280 6.77 7.91 14.22
CA LYS A 280 7.39 6.62 14.53
C LYS A 280 8.80 6.48 13.95
N LEU A 281 9.03 7.08 12.79
CA LEU A 281 10.36 7.13 12.20
C LEU A 281 11.32 7.99 13.04
N GLU A 282 10.88 9.14 13.55
CA GLU A 282 11.67 9.98 14.46
C GLU A 282 12.03 9.25 15.75
N GLU A 283 11.08 8.52 16.33
CA GLU A 283 11.29 7.69 17.52
C GLU A 283 12.31 6.57 17.24
N ALA A 284 12.15 5.83 16.13
CA ALA A 284 13.04 4.73 15.78
C ALA A 284 14.49 5.14 15.49
N TYR A 285 14.70 6.40 15.08
CA TYR A 285 16.02 6.95 14.73
C TYR A 285 16.30 8.24 15.55
N GLU A 286 15.90 8.27 16.82
CA GLU A 286 16.00 9.45 17.70
C GLU A 286 17.44 10.00 17.74
N ASP A 287 18.45 9.15 17.81
CA ASP A 287 19.88 9.53 17.87
C ASP A 287 20.52 9.82 16.50
N CYS A 288 19.77 9.68 15.39
CA CYS A 288 20.31 9.88 14.06
C CYS A 288 20.14 11.33 13.58
N PRO A 289 21.11 11.89 12.84
CA PRO A 289 20.95 13.17 12.18
C PRO A 289 19.74 13.18 11.24
N LYS A 290 19.00 14.28 11.20
CA LYS A 290 17.85 14.48 10.33
C LYS A 290 18.22 15.35 9.12
N PRO A 291 17.60 15.12 7.95
CA PRO A 291 16.71 13.99 7.68
C PRO A 291 17.48 12.66 7.61
N ILE A 292 16.79 11.57 7.95
CA ILE A 292 17.28 10.21 7.71
C ILE A 292 17.28 9.97 6.21
N ILE A 293 18.40 9.51 5.68
CA ILE A 293 18.54 9.29 4.23
C ILE A 293 18.25 7.84 3.89
N PHE A 294 17.34 7.67 2.96
CA PHE A 294 16.96 6.39 2.37
C PHE A 294 17.53 6.24 0.97
N ASP A 295 17.85 5.02 0.56
CA ASP A 295 18.19 4.72 -0.84
C ASP A 295 16.97 4.94 -1.74
N ILE A 296 15.79 4.53 -1.24
CA ILE A 296 14.50 4.63 -1.91
C ILE A 296 13.43 5.01 -0.90
N ILE A 297 12.52 5.90 -1.28
CA ILE A 297 11.24 6.12 -0.63
C ILE A 297 10.12 5.80 -1.62
N LYS A 298 9.31 4.77 -1.33
CA LYS A 298 8.01 4.58 -1.99
C LYS A 298 7.04 5.62 -1.43
N VAL A 299 6.60 6.53 -2.28
CA VAL A 299 5.73 7.64 -1.89
C VAL A 299 4.38 7.13 -1.41
N ALA A 300 3.88 7.69 -0.30
CA ALA A 300 2.62 7.28 0.28
C ALA A 300 1.43 7.55 -0.67
N HIS A 301 0.48 6.60 -0.73
CA HIS A 301 -0.82 6.74 -1.35
C HIS A 301 -0.75 7.33 -2.78
N HIS A 302 0.13 6.75 -3.61
CA HIS A 302 0.36 7.15 -5.01
C HIS A 302 0.68 8.63 -5.21
N GLY A 303 1.20 9.31 -4.18
CA GLY A 303 1.43 10.75 -4.19
C GLY A 303 0.16 11.58 -3.97
N SER A 304 -0.77 11.12 -3.14
CA SER A 304 -1.95 11.87 -2.71
C SER A 304 -1.55 13.16 -1.97
N ALA A 305 -2.31 14.23 -2.20
CA ALA A 305 -2.15 15.51 -1.50
C ALA A 305 -2.28 15.39 0.04
N HIS A 306 -2.93 14.32 0.52
CA HIS A 306 -3.21 14.11 1.94
C HIS A 306 -2.20 13.19 2.64
N SER A 307 -1.38 12.47 1.88
CA SER A 307 -0.44 11.47 2.43
C SER A 307 1.03 11.86 2.32
N VAL A 308 1.34 13.00 1.70
CA VAL A 308 2.70 13.56 1.63
C VAL A 308 2.70 14.92 2.33
N SER A 309 3.36 15.06 3.47
CA SER A 309 3.45 16.32 4.19
C SER A 309 4.76 17.04 3.90
N LYS A 310 4.79 18.36 4.15
CA LYS A 310 6.02 19.15 4.01
C LYS A 310 7.00 18.84 5.14
N GLU A 311 6.47 18.59 6.33
CA GLU A 311 7.22 18.30 7.54
C GLU A 311 8.00 16.99 7.43
N GLN A 312 7.44 15.99 6.71
CA GLN A 312 8.11 14.69 6.50
C GLN A 312 9.51 14.84 5.90
N MET A 313 9.70 15.85 5.03
CA MET A 313 10.99 16.08 4.39
C MET A 313 12.09 16.52 5.36
N ASN A 314 11.73 16.97 6.57
CA ASN A 314 12.67 17.26 7.64
C ASN A 314 13.08 15.98 8.40
N VAL A 315 12.29 14.91 8.30
CA VAL A 315 12.50 13.65 9.01
C VAL A 315 13.18 12.62 8.12
N ALA A 316 12.74 12.50 6.86
CA ALA A 316 13.24 11.53 5.90
C ALA A 316 13.39 12.14 4.51
N ASP A 317 14.47 11.79 3.83
CA ASP A 317 14.70 12.20 2.44
C ASP A 317 15.39 11.08 1.65
N SER A 318 15.36 11.21 0.34
CA SER A 318 16.01 10.28 -0.59
C SER A 318 16.39 11.00 -1.88
N SER A 319 17.41 10.49 -2.54
CA SER A 319 17.65 10.85 -3.95
C SER A 319 16.66 10.16 -4.90
N ARG A 320 15.83 9.20 -4.43
CA ARG A 320 14.93 8.41 -5.28
C ARG A 320 13.58 8.21 -4.62
N TYR A 321 12.57 8.79 -5.26
CA TYR A 321 11.17 8.66 -4.88
C TYR A 321 10.43 7.84 -5.92
N PHE A 322 9.81 6.73 -5.52
CA PHE A 322 8.98 5.92 -6.39
C PHE A 322 7.50 6.22 -6.16
N VAL A 323 6.85 6.73 -7.19
CA VAL A 323 5.42 6.97 -7.25
C VAL A 323 4.80 5.84 -8.06
N THR A 324 4.02 4.99 -7.41
CA THR A 324 3.40 3.81 -8.00
C THR A 324 1.91 4.02 -8.21
N GLY A 325 1.34 3.44 -9.26
CA GLY A 325 -0.10 3.48 -9.50
C GLY A 325 -0.64 4.89 -9.71
N GLY A 326 -1.77 5.16 -9.06
CA GLY A 326 -2.43 6.46 -9.07
C GLY A 326 -3.53 6.61 -10.11
N SER A 327 -4.10 7.79 -10.16
CA SER A 327 -5.22 8.18 -11.03
C SER A 327 -4.88 9.45 -11.82
N SER A 328 -5.85 10.07 -12.47
CA SER A 328 -5.67 11.38 -13.11
C SER A 328 -5.15 12.45 -12.13
N ASN A 329 -5.47 12.32 -10.83
CA ASN A 329 -5.15 13.28 -9.77
C ASN A 329 -4.04 12.81 -8.83
N ARG A 330 -3.43 11.64 -9.06
CA ARG A 330 -2.33 11.09 -8.26
C ARG A 330 -1.21 10.59 -9.15
N PRO A 331 0.02 11.09 -8.94
CA PRO A 331 0.42 12.06 -7.92
C PRO A 331 -0.22 13.44 -8.12
N SER A 332 -0.39 14.15 -7.03
CA SER A 332 -0.96 15.50 -7.01
C SER A 332 0.12 16.58 -7.16
N TYR A 333 -0.29 17.78 -7.58
CA TYR A 333 0.61 18.94 -7.58
C TYR A 333 1.17 19.23 -6.19
N GLN A 334 0.35 19.09 -5.15
CA GLN A 334 0.73 19.31 -3.75
C GLN A 334 1.83 18.35 -3.30
N ALA A 335 1.64 17.05 -3.52
CA ALA A 335 2.60 16.04 -3.10
C ALA A 335 3.96 16.22 -3.78
N LEU A 336 3.97 16.39 -5.11
CA LEU A 336 5.22 16.62 -5.84
C LEU A 336 5.88 17.94 -5.43
N SER A 337 5.08 19.01 -5.25
CA SER A 337 5.61 20.30 -4.82
C SER A 337 6.29 20.22 -3.46
N ARG A 338 5.71 19.49 -2.49
CA ARG A 338 6.30 19.30 -1.16
C ARG A 338 7.64 18.57 -1.22
N ILE A 339 7.73 17.49 -2.01
CA ILE A 339 8.98 16.75 -2.20
C ILE A 339 10.03 17.63 -2.88
N ILE A 340 9.66 18.32 -3.96
CA ILE A 340 10.59 19.04 -4.82
C ILE A 340 11.10 20.33 -4.16
N THR A 341 10.23 21.07 -3.44
CA THR A 341 10.60 22.36 -2.83
C THR A 341 11.31 22.23 -1.48
N ALA A 342 11.35 21.04 -0.90
CA ALA A 342 12.09 20.81 0.34
C ALA A 342 13.58 21.05 0.17
N SER A 343 14.25 21.55 1.20
CA SER A 343 15.70 21.75 1.22
C SER A 343 16.41 20.44 0.91
N ILE A 344 17.41 20.48 0.02
CA ILE A 344 18.19 19.28 -0.33
C ILE A 344 19.30 19.11 0.71
N PRO A 345 19.39 17.97 1.41
CA PRO A 345 20.50 17.66 2.29
C PRO A 345 21.83 17.60 1.53
N THR A 346 22.93 17.85 2.23
CA THR A 346 24.28 17.94 1.63
C THR A 346 24.77 16.65 0.97
N ASN A 347 24.20 15.52 1.35
CA ASN A 347 24.49 14.20 0.81
C ASN A 347 23.58 13.78 -0.36
N ILE A 348 22.65 14.62 -0.77
CA ILE A 348 21.80 14.45 -1.96
C ILE A 348 22.11 15.58 -2.94
N SER A 349 22.42 15.26 -4.19
CA SER A 349 22.67 16.28 -5.21
C SER A 349 21.41 16.70 -5.97
N TYR A 350 20.47 15.76 -6.14
CA TYR A 350 19.18 15.98 -6.80
C TYR A 350 18.20 14.86 -6.40
N ARG A 351 16.90 15.07 -6.65
CA ARG A 351 15.86 14.08 -6.42
C ARG A 351 15.32 13.54 -7.74
N GLU A 352 15.34 12.21 -7.88
CA GLU A 352 14.68 11.48 -8.96
C GLU A 352 13.26 11.12 -8.52
N ILE A 353 12.26 11.61 -9.23
CA ILE A 353 10.88 11.16 -9.08
C ILE A 353 10.62 10.12 -10.17
N ARG A 354 10.58 8.86 -9.78
CA ARG A 354 10.36 7.72 -10.65
C ARG A 354 8.91 7.29 -10.56
N PHE A 355 8.30 6.98 -11.67
CA PHE A 355 6.90 6.56 -11.71
C PHE A 355 6.66 5.45 -12.73
N ASN A 356 5.65 4.62 -12.45
CA ASN A 356 5.27 3.50 -13.31
C ASN A 356 3.97 3.74 -14.08
N ARG A 357 3.33 4.90 -13.90
CA ARG A 357 2.12 5.31 -14.61
C ARG A 357 2.11 6.82 -14.86
N GLU A 358 1.97 7.21 -16.12
CA GLU A 358 1.90 8.62 -16.50
C GLU A 358 0.57 9.28 -16.12
N ASN A 359 0.64 10.57 -15.76
CA ASN A 359 -0.51 11.46 -15.66
C ASN A 359 -0.13 12.89 -16.09
N ALA A 360 -1.11 13.79 -16.14
CA ALA A 360 -0.90 15.17 -16.57
C ALA A 360 0.05 15.93 -15.62
N VAL A 361 -0.08 15.72 -14.31
CA VAL A 361 0.74 16.39 -13.30
C VAL A 361 2.23 16.06 -13.49
N LEU A 362 2.56 14.78 -13.66
CA LEU A 362 3.95 14.38 -13.93
C LEU A 362 4.50 14.99 -15.20
N LYS A 363 3.67 15.10 -16.26
CA LYS A 363 4.08 15.75 -17.53
C LYS A 363 4.38 17.22 -17.34
N ASP A 364 3.57 17.94 -16.54
CA ASP A 364 3.80 19.35 -16.26
C ASP A 364 5.12 19.58 -15.52
N PHE A 365 5.45 18.75 -14.54
CA PHE A 365 6.75 18.80 -13.86
C PHE A 365 7.89 18.34 -14.75
N ALA A 366 7.68 17.31 -15.59
CA ALA A 366 8.70 16.79 -16.50
C ALA A 366 9.11 17.82 -17.58
N ASN A 367 8.18 18.64 -18.04
CA ASN A 367 8.39 19.62 -19.11
C ASN A 367 8.87 20.99 -18.61
N ASN A 368 9.05 21.18 -17.30
CA ASN A 368 9.41 22.47 -16.72
C ASN A 368 10.90 22.56 -16.36
N GLU A 369 11.73 22.86 -17.36
CA GLU A 369 13.19 22.95 -17.19
C GLU A 369 13.60 23.98 -16.14
N THR A 370 12.93 25.14 -16.09
CA THR A 370 13.22 26.18 -15.10
C THR A 370 13.05 25.68 -13.66
N LEU A 371 12.01 24.88 -13.39
CA LEU A 371 11.81 24.30 -12.06
C LEU A 371 12.80 23.17 -11.79
N LYS A 372 13.13 22.34 -12.79
CA LYS A 372 14.14 21.26 -12.64
C LYS A 372 15.50 21.84 -12.23
N GLU A 373 15.96 22.88 -12.92
CA GLU A 373 17.20 23.55 -12.58
C GLU A 373 17.17 24.21 -11.21
N LYS A 374 16.07 24.89 -10.88
CA LYS A 374 15.92 25.61 -9.61
C LYS A 374 15.85 24.71 -8.39
N TYR A 375 15.16 23.58 -8.50
CA TYR A 375 14.88 22.68 -7.37
C TYR A 375 15.63 21.35 -7.46
N HIS A 376 16.51 21.20 -8.44
CA HIS A 376 17.39 20.03 -8.62
C HIS A 376 16.62 18.70 -8.57
N TYR A 377 15.65 18.53 -9.48
CA TYR A 377 14.92 17.29 -9.62
C TYR A 377 14.87 16.78 -11.06
N ALA A 378 14.60 15.49 -11.21
CA ALA A 378 14.31 14.85 -12.49
C ALA A 378 13.03 14.00 -12.38
N ILE A 379 12.23 13.98 -13.43
CA ILE A 379 11.08 13.08 -13.58
C ILE A 379 11.49 11.95 -14.52
N ILE A 380 11.41 10.70 -14.07
CA ILE A 380 11.90 9.52 -14.79
C ILE A 380 10.78 8.53 -14.99
N SER A 381 10.40 8.27 -16.25
CA SER A 381 9.23 7.49 -16.62
C SER A 381 9.47 6.00 -16.90
N ASP A 382 10.68 5.57 -17.23
CA ASP A 382 10.86 4.27 -17.89
C ASP A 382 11.59 3.22 -17.05
N THR A 383 11.88 3.49 -15.79
CA THR A 383 12.58 2.54 -14.94
C THR A 383 11.71 2.10 -13.78
N ASN A 384 11.04 0.97 -13.99
CA ASN A 384 10.26 0.30 -12.94
C ASN A 384 11.15 -0.51 -11.97
N GLU A 385 12.46 -0.50 -12.19
CA GLU A 385 13.42 -1.31 -11.44
C GLU A 385 14.61 -0.47 -11.03
N TYR A 386 15.11 -0.73 -9.83
CA TYR A 386 16.32 -0.12 -9.30
C TYR A 386 17.14 -1.18 -8.57
N GLU A 387 18.41 -1.29 -8.94
CA GLU A 387 19.35 -2.27 -8.42
C GLU A 387 20.52 -1.58 -7.73
N ILE A 388 20.91 -2.10 -6.58
CA ILE A 388 22.16 -1.79 -5.90
C ILE A 388 22.90 -3.08 -5.54
N SER A 389 24.21 -3.08 -5.80
CA SER A 389 25.13 -4.11 -5.33
C SER A 389 26.17 -3.46 -4.41
N TYR A 390 26.45 -4.04 -3.24
CA TYR A 390 27.41 -3.56 -2.22
C TYR A 390 28.03 -4.67 -1.39
#